data_52e6a5153e4c7be3132147be512cf290
#
_entry.id   52e6a5153e4c7be3132147be512cf290
#
_cell.length_a   1.000
_cell.length_b   1.000
_cell.length_c   1.000
_cell.angle_alpha   90.00
_cell.angle_beta   90.00
_cell.angle_gamma   90.00
#
_symmetry.space_group_name_H-M   'P 1'
#
loop_
_entity.id
_entity.type
_entity.pdbx_description
1 polymer ?
#
loop_
_entity_poly.entity_id
_entity_poly.type
_entity_poly.pdbx_seq_one_letter_code
_entity_poly.pdbx_strand_id
1 'polypeptide(L)'
;PRKPLISNIGDFEEKGVRYIVKDPDQFEGKDMVISGGGDSALDWAIYFAEKGSFVHLVHRSDRYRAHKDSVSRAQELAAAGKMKLHTFAEVKELNGDGDLTSVAIHAKEGNTTVDTDLWFPLFGLSPKLGPIGDWGLEIEKNAIVVDTFDYQTNRPGVFAIGDVNTYPGKLKLILCGFHEATLAVQTAYKIINPDKKFTLKYTTVQGVQGFEDEQPKETIKS
;
A
#
# COMPACT_ATOMS: atom_id res chain seq x y z
N PRO A 1 1.87 -1.94 -9.67
CA PRO A 1 0.54 -1.33 -9.72
C PRO A 1 -0.28 -1.82 -10.90
N ARG A 2 -1.60 -1.77 -10.77
CA ARG A 2 -2.52 -1.95 -11.88
C ARG A 2 -2.55 -0.67 -12.70
N LYS A 3 -2.19 -0.76 -13.98
CA LYS A 3 -2.20 0.40 -14.88
C LYS A 3 -3.57 0.54 -15.55
N PRO A 4 -4.08 1.76 -15.73
CA PRO A 4 -5.26 2.02 -16.54
C PRO A 4 -4.97 1.76 -18.04
N LEU A 5 -6.03 1.44 -18.79
CA LEU A 5 -5.92 1.20 -20.23
C LEU A 5 -6.12 2.53 -21.00
N ILE A 6 -5.09 3.35 -21.00
CA ILE A 6 -5.01 4.61 -21.78
C ILE A 6 -3.81 4.48 -22.70
N SER A 7 -4.01 4.71 -24.01
CA SER A 7 -3.03 4.39 -25.05
C SER A 7 -1.69 5.12 -24.88
N ASN A 8 -1.73 6.38 -24.47
CA ASN A 8 -0.56 7.25 -24.32
C ASN A 8 -0.05 7.38 -22.87
N ILE A 9 -0.48 6.50 -21.96
CA ILE A 9 -0.10 6.61 -20.54
C ILE A 9 1.42 6.51 -20.32
N GLY A 10 2.10 5.72 -21.17
CA GLY A 10 3.56 5.56 -21.11
C GLY A 10 4.33 6.86 -21.34
N ASP A 11 3.79 7.78 -22.11
CA ASP A 11 4.42 9.06 -22.45
C ASP A 11 4.50 10.01 -21.24
N PHE A 12 3.56 9.82 -20.28
CA PHE A 12 3.41 10.65 -19.08
C PHE A 12 3.87 9.96 -17.78
N GLU A 13 4.31 8.70 -17.85
CA GLU A 13 4.90 8.02 -16.68
C GLU A 13 6.15 8.78 -16.22
N GLU A 14 6.23 9.10 -14.92
CA GLU A 14 7.23 9.97 -14.30
C GLU A 14 7.18 11.45 -14.75
N LYS A 15 6.29 11.82 -15.67
CA LYS A 15 6.07 13.16 -16.20
C LYS A 15 4.65 13.68 -15.90
N GLY A 16 4.18 13.41 -14.69
CA GLY A 16 2.85 13.77 -14.20
C GLY A 16 2.03 12.58 -13.76
N VAL A 17 2.19 11.39 -14.36
CA VAL A 17 1.53 10.16 -13.91
C VAL A 17 2.41 9.42 -12.91
N ARG A 18 1.87 9.17 -11.71
CA ARG A 18 2.57 8.50 -10.60
C ARG A 18 1.70 7.39 -10.01
N TYR A 19 2.24 6.20 -9.82
CA TYR A 19 1.51 5.06 -9.25
C TYR A 19 1.73 4.85 -7.76
N ILE A 20 2.62 5.63 -7.16
CA ILE A 20 2.99 5.57 -5.76
C ILE A 20 3.44 6.95 -5.29
N VAL A 21 3.09 7.30 -4.07
CA VAL A 21 3.62 8.47 -3.39
C VAL A 21 4.79 8.02 -2.53
N LYS A 22 6.01 8.40 -2.89
CA LYS A 22 7.24 8.06 -2.14
C LYS A 22 7.65 9.18 -1.19
N ASP A 23 7.52 10.40 -1.65
CA ASP A 23 7.86 11.63 -0.94
C ASP A 23 6.69 12.60 -1.15
N PRO A 24 5.76 12.70 -0.19
CA PRO A 24 4.57 13.52 -0.34
C PRO A 24 4.87 15.02 -0.36
N ASP A 25 5.93 15.47 0.32
CA ASP A 25 6.22 16.89 0.51
C ASP A 25 6.44 17.62 -0.83
N GLN A 26 6.98 16.93 -1.85
CA GLN A 26 7.17 17.48 -3.19
C GLN A 26 5.87 17.81 -3.93
N PHE A 27 4.74 17.32 -3.46
CA PHE A 27 3.42 17.46 -4.07
C PHE A 27 2.47 18.33 -3.25
N GLU A 28 2.87 18.77 -2.04
CA GLU A 28 2.04 19.63 -1.20
C GLU A 28 1.70 20.94 -1.92
N GLY A 29 0.45 21.38 -1.78
CA GLY A 29 -0.06 22.60 -2.41
C GLY A 29 -0.26 22.54 -3.92
N LYS A 30 0.01 21.41 -4.57
CA LYS A 30 -0.25 21.22 -6.01
C LYS A 30 -1.63 20.60 -6.23
N ASP A 31 -2.36 21.16 -7.18
CA ASP A 31 -3.64 20.60 -7.60
C ASP A 31 -3.42 19.28 -8.33
N MET A 32 -4.27 18.28 -8.03
CA MET A 32 -4.05 16.94 -8.56
C MET A 32 -5.31 16.14 -8.79
N VAL A 33 -5.20 15.15 -9.63
CA VAL A 33 -6.22 14.11 -9.81
C VAL A 33 -5.75 12.82 -9.16
N ILE A 34 -6.60 12.23 -8.32
CA ILE A 34 -6.39 10.90 -7.73
C ILE A 34 -7.52 10.00 -8.17
N SER A 35 -7.18 8.84 -8.74
CA SER A 35 -8.17 7.87 -9.18
C SER A 35 -8.09 6.59 -8.37
N GLY A 36 -9.20 6.20 -7.76
CA GLY A 36 -9.31 5.00 -6.95
C GLY A 36 -10.47 5.08 -5.96
N GLY A 37 -10.71 3.99 -5.23
CA GLY A 37 -11.79 3.92 -4.24
C GLY A 37 -11.44 3.00 -3.07
N GLY A 38 -10.17 2.64 -2.91
CA GLY A 38 -9.62 1.93 -1.75
C GLY A 38 -8.91 2.89 -0.80
N ASP A 39 -8.44 2.36 0.33
CA ASP A 39 -7.78 3.13 1.39
C ASP A 39 -6.67 4.04 0.83
N SER A 40 -5.73 3.50 0.05
CA SER A 40 -4.64 4.31 -0.51
C SER A 40 -5.10 5.54 -1.30
N ALA A 41 -6.20 5.45 -2.05
CA ALA A 41 -6.69 6.58 -2.84
C ALA A 41 -7.32 7.64 -1.93
N LEU A 42 -8.11 7.23 -0.94
CA LEU A 42 -8.77 8.15 -0.02
C LEU A 42 -7.77 8.77 0.95
N ASP A 43 -6.86 7.98 1.50
CA ASP A 43 -5.88 8.49 2.47
C ASP A 43 -4.98 9.56 1.83
N TRP A 44 -4.47 9.32 0.60
CA TRP A 44 -3.70 10.35 -0.11
C TRP A 44 -4.53 11.54 -0.53
N ALA A 45 -5.79 11.33 -0.95
CA ALA A 45 -6.68 12.43 -1.30
C ALA A 45 -6.96 13.34 -0.09
N ILE A 46 -7.21 12.77 1.07
CA ILE A 46 -7.40 13.49 2.33
C ILE A 46 -6.13 14.23 2.72
N TYR A 47 -5.00 13.51 2.74
CA TYR A 47 -3.70 14.08 3.10
C TYR A 47 -3.39 15.35 2.29
N PHE A 48 -3.45 15.27 0.95
CA PHE A 48 -3.12 16.42 0.11
C PHE A 48 -4.14 17.55 0.21
N ALA A 49 -5.44 17.24 0.33
CA ALA A 49 -6.45 18.26 0.54
C ALA A 49 -6.29 19.01 1.88
N GLU A 50 -5.83 18.33 2.93
CA GLU A 50 -5.50 18.95 4.22
C GLU A 50 -4.21 19.77 4.18
N LYS A 51 -3.30 19.43 3.26
CA LYS A 51 -2.04 20.16 3.01
C LYS A 51 -2.17 21.32 2.00
N GLY A 52 -3.38 21.65 1.60
CA GLY A 52 -3.67 22.81 0.78
C GLY A 52 -3.74 22.57 -0.73
N SER A 53 -3.62 21.33 -1.18
CA SER A 53 -3.91 20.94 -2.56
C SER A 53 -5.40 20.94 -2.85
N PHE A 54 -5.81 21.28 -4.08
CA PHE A 54 -7.15 20.95 -4.54
C PHE A 54 -7.14 19.57 -5.20
N VAL A 55 -7.92 18.64 -4.67
CA VAL A 55 -7.91 17.24 -5.12
C VAL A 55 -9.18 16.89 -5.88
N HIS A 56 -9.03 16.38 -7.11
CA HIS A 56 -10.09 15.71 -7.84
C HIS A 56 -10.01 14.21 -7.56
N LEU A 57 -10.90 13.67 -6.70
CA LEU A 57 -10.99 12.25 -6.44
C LEU A 57 -11.96 11.59 -7.43
N VAL A 58 -11.44 10.73 -8.30
CA VAL A 58 -12.18 10.08 -9.38
C VAL A 58 -12.41 8.62 -9.07
N HIS A 59 -13.68 8.19 -9.03
CA HIS A 59 -14.03 6.79 -8.78
C HIS A 59 -15.16 6.31 -9.70
N ARG A 60 -15.00 5.05 -10.19
CA ARG A 60 -15.91 4.43 -11.16
C ARG A 60 -17.30 4.08 -10.60
N SER A 61 -17.51 4.14 -9.28
CA SER A 61 -18.80 3.86 -8.64
C SER A 61 -19.03 4.87 -7.51
N ASP A 62 -20.21 4.79 -6.87
CA ASP A 62 -20.55 5.52 -5.66
C ASP A 62 -20.12 4.79 -4.38
N ARG A 63 -19.63 3.54 -4.49
CA ARG A 63 -19.25 2.69 -3.36
C ARG A 63 -17.74 2.61 -3.24
N TYR A 64 -17.21 3.24 -2.21
CA TYR A 64 -15.81 3.14 -1.84
C TYR A 64 -15.54 1.84 -1.06
N ARG A 65 -14.35 1.26 -1.27
CA ARG A 65 -13.88 0.10 -0.50
C ARG A 65 -13.02 0.50 0.69
N ALA A 66 -12.69 1.78 0.78
CA ALA A 66 -11.93 2.36 1.86
C ALA A 66 -12.72 2.33 3.18
N HIS A 67 -12.03 2.54 4.28
CA HIS A 67 -12.63 2.63 5.60
C HIS A 67 -13.69 3.74 5.63
N LYS A 68 -14.78 3.51 6.38
CA LYS A 68 -15.92 4.44 6.41
C LYS A 68 -15.54 5.83 6.90
N ASP A 69 -14.61 5.93 7.84
CA ASP A 69 -14.15 7.22 8.37
C ASP A 69 -13.39 8.01 7.30
N SER A 70 -12.54 7.36 6.48
CA SER A 70 -11.87 8.00 5.35
C SER A 70 -12.89 8.50 4.32
N VAL A 71 -13.95 7.73 4.06
CA VAL A 71 -15.03 8.15 3.14
C VAL A 71 -15.75 9.39 3.69
N SER A 72 -16.13 9.37 4.97
CA SER A 72 -16.79 10.52 5.63
C SER A 72 -15.90 11.76 5.59
N ARG A 73 -14.61 11.60 5.89
CA ARG A 73 -13.64 12.70 5.86
C ARG A 73 -13.48 13.31 4.46
N ALA A 74 -13.40 12.47 3.41
CA ALA A 74 -13.36 12.95 2.04
C ALA A 74 -14.62 13.74 1.64
N GLN A 75 -15.80 13.30 2.10
CA GLN A 75 -17.07 14.02 1.89
C GLN A 75 -17.08 15.37 2.60
N GLU A 76 -16.58 15.47 3.84
CA GLU A 76 -16.45 16.73 4.58
C GLU A 76 -15.51 17.71 3.85
N LEU A 77 -14.37 17.23 3.37
CA LEU A 77 -13.43 18.05 2.59
C LEU A 77 -14.04 18.51 1.28
N ALA A 78 -14.84 17.68 0.62
CA ALA A 78 -15.59 18.09 -0.57
C ALA A 78 -16.65 19.16 -0.25
N ALA A 79 -17.40 18.99 0.83
CA ALA A 79 -18.37 19.99 1.28
C ALA A 79 -17.70 21.33 1.67
N ALA A 80 -16.46 21.28 2.18
CA ALA A 80 -15.64 22.45 2.50
C ALA A 80 -14.96 23.08 1.27
N GLY A 81 -15.18 22.56 0.05
CA GLY A 81 -14.61 23.08 -1.19
C GLY A 81 -13.11 22.80 -1.37
N LYS A 82 -12.53 21.88 -0.59
CA LYS A 82 -11.11 21.48 -0.69
C LYS A 82 -10.87 20.30 -1.62
N MET A 83 -11.92 19.62 -2.03
CA MET A 83 -11.89 18.44 -2.88
C MET A 83 -13.11 18.40 -3.78
N LYS A 84 -12.99 17.77 -4.93
CA LYS A 84 -14.14 17.43 -5.78
C LYS A 84 -14.22 15.92 -5.96
N LEU A 85 -15.38 15.35 -5.62
CA LEU A 85 -15.65 13.92 -5.82
C LEU A 85 -16.30 13.71 -7.18
N HIS A 86 -15.70 12.85 -7.99
CA HIS A 86 -16.25 12.41 -9.28
C HIS A 86 -16.60 10.93 -9.15
N THR A 87 -17.88 10.64 -8.94
CA THR A 87 -18.39 9.27 -8.90
C THR A 87 -18.91 8.83 -10.27
N PHE A 88 -18.98 7.51 -10.49
CA PHE A 88 -19.28 6.92 -11.80
C PHE A 88 -18.42 7.51 -12.92
N ALA A 89 -17.14 7.77 -12.61
CA ALA A 89 -16.22 8.53 -13.42
C ALA A 89 -14.87 7.81 -13.57
N GLU A 90 -14.24 8.00 -14.71
CA GLU A 90 -12.91 7.48 -15.01
C GLU A 90 -12.11 8.51 -15.81
N VAL A 91 -10.80 8.57 -15.57
CA VAL A 91 -9.89 9.28 -16.48
C VAL A 91 -9.71 8.44 -17.72
N LYS A 92 -9.92 9.04 -18.88
CA LYS A 92 -9.88 8.37 -20.20
C LYS A 92 -8.82 8.93 -21.13
N GLU A 93 -8.44 10.20 -20.98
CA GLU A 93 -7.49 10.86 -21.85
C GLU A 93 -6.48 11.64 -21.02
N LEU A 94 -5.26 11.66 -21.51
CA LEU A 94 -4.15 12.44 -20.96
C LEU A 94 -3.65 13.39 -22.02
N ASN A 95 -3.45 14.65 -21.66
CA ASN A 95 -2.99 15.68 -22.59
C ASN A 95 -1.74 16.38 -22.03
N GLY A 96 -0.85 16.77 -22.93
CA GLY A 96 0.38 17.47 -22.64
C GLY A 96 1.37 17.36 -23.79
N ASP A 97 2.41 18.17 -23.76
CA ASP A 97 3.55 18.13 -24.68
C ASP A 97 4.81 17.86 -23.87
N GLY A 98 5.13 16.58 -23.71
CA GLY A 98 6.22 16.10 -22.86
C GLY A 98 5.81 15.84 -21.41
N ASP A 99 5.26 16.81 -20.71
CA ASP A 99 4.70 16.67 -19.37
C ASP A 99 3.16 16.68 -19.41
N LEU A 100 2.52 16.08 -18.40
CA LEU A 100 1.06 16.11 -18.25
C LEU A 100 0.60 17.54 -17.96
N THR A 101 -0.41 18.02 -18.66
CA THR A 101 -1.03 19.34 -18.44
C THR A 101 -2.52 19.26 -18.14
N SER A 102 -3.20 18.21 -18.56
CA SER A 102 -4.60 17.99 -18.21
C SER A 102 -5.02 16.53 -18.37
N VAL A 103 -6.13 16.18 -17.73
CA VAL A 103 -6.80 14.89 -17.90
C VAL A 103 -8.27 15.08 -18.26
N ALA A 104 -8.81 14.22 -19.14
CA ALA A 104 -10.24 14.16 -19.40
C ALA A 104 -10.90 13.09 -18.52
N ILE A 105 -11.84 13.53 -17.71
CA ILE A 105 -12.66 12.69 -16.84
C ILE A 105 -13.99 12.46 -17.54
N HIS A 106 -14.29 11.20 -17.84
CA HIS A 106 -15.59 10.79 -18.39
C HIS A 106 -16.46 10.28 -17.25
N ALA A 107 -17.59 10.92 -17.04
CA ALA A 107 -18.55 10.56 -16.02
C ALA A 107 -19.94 10.34 -16.63
N LYS A 108 -20.80 9.65 -15.89
CA LYS A 108 -22.18 9.41 -16.31
C LYS A 108 -22.95 10.72 -16.58
N GLU A 109 -22.62 11.78 -15.88
CA GLU A 109 -23.28 13.09 -15.98
C GLU A 109 -22.66 14.02 -17.03
N GLY A 110 -21.57 13.60 -17.68
CA GLY A 110 -20.87 14.36 -18.70
C GLY A 110 -19.34 14.30 -18.54
N ASN A 111 -18.65 14.77 -19.57
CA ASN A 111 -17.20 14.78 -19.59
C ASN A 111 -16.67 16.13 -19.07
N THR A 112 -15.56 16.11 -18.37
CA THR A 112 -14.89 17.30 -17.84
C THR A 112 -13.40 17.16 -18.07
N THR A 113 -12.75 18.19 -18.59
CA THR A 113 -11.29 18.31 -18.61
C THR A 113 -10.85 19.02 -17.33
N VAL A 114 -9.82 18.50 -16.68
CA VAL A 114 -9.21 19.08 -15.49
C VAL A 114 -7.76 19.37 -15.81
N ASP A 115 -7.39 20.65 -15.68
CA ASP A 115 -5.99 21.08 -15.79
C ASP A 115 -5.25 20.58 -14.54
N THR A 116 -4.19 19.83 -14.74
CA THR A 116 -3.38 19.26 -13.66
C THR A 116 -2.06 18.74 -14.21
N ASP A 117 -1.00 18.95 -13.43
CA ASP A 117 0.32 18.38 -13.69
C ASP A 117 0.50 16.99 -13.06
N LEU A 118 -0.46 16.55 -12.26
CA LEU A 118 -0.34 15.34 -11.44
C LEU A 118 -1.58 14.46 -11.51
N TRP A 119 -1.37 13.20 -11.86
CA TRP A 119 -2.39 12.17 -11.75
C TRP A 119 -1.85 10.92 -11.04
N PHE A 120 -2.56 10.48 -10.01
CA PHE A 120 -2.28 9.26 -9.24
C PHE A 120 -3.35 8.19 -9.49
N PRO A 121 -3.18 7.25 -10.46
CA PRO A 121 -4.07 6.11 -10.63
C PRO A 121 -3.77 5.03 -9.58
N LEU A 122 -4.44 5.09 -8.42
CA LEU A 122 -4.24 4.20 -7.28
C LEU A 122 -5.23 3.01 -7.32
N PHE A 123 -5.10 2.14 -8.32
CA PHE A 123 -5.99 1.00 -8.57
C PHE A 123 -5.58 -0.28 -7.84
N GLY A 124 -4.64 -0.17 -6.92
CA GLY A 124 -4.09 -1.27 -6.16
C GLY A 124 -2.99 -2.04 -6.90
N LEU A 125 -2.53 -3.08 -6.24
CA LEU A 125 -1.45 -3.93 -6.73
C LEU A 125 -2.01 -5.20 -7.36
N SER A 126 -1.31 -5.71 -8.37
CA SER A 126 -1.50 -7.06 -8.89
C SER A 126 -0.22 -7.85 -8.59
N PRO A 127 -0.27 -8.86 -7.73
CA PRO A 127 0.90 -9.68 -7.45
C PRO A 127 1.40 -10.33 -8.75
N LYS A 128 2.70 -10.21 -8.99
CA LYS A 128 3.39 -10.93 -10.06
C LYS A 128 4.59 -11.62 -9.41
N LEU A 129 4.56 -12.93 -9.38
CA LEU A 129 5.64 -13.72 -8.77
C LEU A 129 6.93 -13.69 -9.61
N GLY A 130 6.83 -13.33 -10.90
CA GLY A 130 7.98 -13.32 -11.78
C GLY A 130 8.66 -14.69 -11.81
N PRO A 131 10.01 -14.74 -11.77
CA PRO A 131 10.76 -16.01 -11.79
C PRO A 131 10.43 -16.96 -10.66
N ILE A 132 9.89 -16.46 -9.53
CA ILE A 132 9.47 -17.30 -8.39
C ILE A 132 8.38 -18.30 -8.83
N GLY A 133 7.57 -17.95 -9.81
CA GLY A 133 6.54 -18.81 -10.38
C GLY A 133 7.09 -20.11 -10.97
N ASP A 134 8.38 -20.10 -11.38
CA ASP A 134 9.05 -21.24 -12.03
C ASP A 134 9.85 -22.08 -11.02
N TRP A 135 9.83 -21.76 -9.73
CA TRP A 135 10.60 -22.47 -8.70
C TRP A 135 9.98 -23.81 -8.27
N GLY A 136 8.86 -24.22 -8.88
CA GLY A 136 8.16 -25.45 -8.51
C GLY A 136 7.46 -25.35 -7.16
N LEU A 137 7.10 -24.14 -6.75
CA LEU A 137 6.29 -23.88 -5.57
C LEU A 137 4.82 -24.10 -5.89
N GLU A 138 4.03 -24.53 -4.91
CA GLU A 138 2.59 -24.58 -5.05
C GLU A 138 2.03 -23.17 -5.01
N ILE A 139 1.24 -22.79 -6.06
CA ILE A 139 0.74 -21.43 -6.24
C ILE A 139 -0.78 -21.46 -6.39
N GLU A 140 -1.47 -20.69 -5.57
CA GLU A 140 -2.91 -20.44 -5.68
C GLU A 140 -3.17 -18.94 -5.84
N LYS A 141 -3.90 -18.53 -6.90
CA LYS A 141 -4.31 -17.13 -7.16
C LYS A 141 -3.14 -16.12 -7.09
N ASN A 142 -1.98 -16.47 -7.68
CA ASN A 142 -0.75 -15.69 -7.64
C ASN A 142 -0.17 -15.49 -6.23
N ALA A 143 -0.39 -16.42 -5.33
CA ALA A 143 0.23 -16.44 -4.01
C ALA A 143 0.78 -17.83 -3.72
N ILE A 144 1.85 -17.90 -2.93
CA ILE A 144 2.55 -19.14 -2.60
C ILE A 144 1.79 -19.84 -1.46
N VAL A 145 1.41 -21.08 -1.70
CA VAL A 145 0.76 -21.91 -0.66
C VAL A 145 1.78 -22.30 0.41
N VAL A 146 1.41 -22.17 1.67
CA VAL A 146 2.26 -22.50 2.81
C VAL A 146 1.48 -23.27 3.87
N ASP A 147 2.20 -24.07 4.66
CA ASP A 147 1.68 -24.65 5.90
C ASP A 147 1.56 -23.55 6.97
N THR A 148 0.46 -23.54 7.72
CA THR A 148 0.24 -22.52 8.76
C THR A 148 0.99 -22.78 10.06
N PHE A 149 1.62 -23.96 10.21
CA PHE A 149 2.42 -24.25 11.38
C PHE A 149 3.73 -23.46 11.41
N ASP A 150 4.41 -23.34 10.27
CA ASP A 150 5.71 -22.70 10.19
C ASP A 150 5.94 -21.88 8.94
N TYR A 151 4.93 -21.74 8.08
CA TYR A 151 4.96 -21.00 6.80
C TYR A 151 5.96 -21.55 5.79
N GLN A 152 6.28 -22.84 5.88
CA GLN A 152 7.07 -23.56 4.88
C GLN A 152 6.20 -23.83 3.64
N THR A 153 6.83 -23.79 2.47
CA THR A 153 6.21 -24.15 1.19
C THR A 153 6.25 -25.66 0.99
N ASN A 154 5.73 -26.14 -0.13
CA ASN A 154 5.90 -27.53 -0.58
C ASN A 154 7.37 -27.94 -0.80
N ARG A 155 8.31 -26.99 -0.82
CA ARG A 155 9.75 -27.26 -0.92
C ARG A 155 10.42 -27.09 0.44
N PRO A 156 11.02 -28.16 1.01
CA PRO A 156 11.69 -28.09 2.30
C PRO A 156 12.76 -26.99 2.37
N GLY A 157 12.76 -26.22 3.46
CA GLY A 157 13.70 -25.12 3.67
C GLY A 157 13.35 -23.83 2.92
N VAL A 158 12.23 -23.79 2.17
CA VAL A 158 11.72 -22.59 1.52
C VAL A 158 10.47 -22.12 2.25
N PHE A 159 10.48 -20.88 2.71
CA PHE A 159 9.40 -20.24 3.45
C PHE A 159 8.84 -19.06 2.66
N ALA A 160 7.54 -18.79 2.81
CA ALA A 160 6.93 -17.60 2.24
C ALA A 160 6.06 -16.92 3.31
N ILE A 161 6.30 -15.61 3.52
CA ILE A 161 5.64 -14.81 4.56
C ILE A 161 5.09 -13.51 3.99
N GLY A 162 4.13 -12.91 4.67
CA GLY A 162 3.51 -11.64 4.26
C GLY A 162 2.54 -11.80 3.10
N ASP A 163 2.38 -10.77 2.29
CA ASP A 163 1.35 -10.70 1.24
C ASP A 163 1.56 -11.67 0.07
N VAL A 164 2.75 -12.24 -0.05
CA VAL A 164 3.11 -13.17 -1.13
C VAL A 164 2.56 -14.58 -0.89
N ASN A 165 2.29 -14.95 0.36
CA ASN A 165 1.77 -16.27 0.70
C ASN A 165 0.23 -16.34 0.74
N THR A 166 -0.28 -17.57 0.77
CA THR A 166 -1.71 -17.87 0.96
C THR A 166 -1.89 -19.14 1.78
N TYR A 167 -2.96 -19.15 2.58
CA TYR A 167 -3.46 -20.26 3.38
C TYR A 167 -4.92 -19.96 3.79
N PRO A 168 -5.71 -20.95 4.26
CA PRO A 168 -7.08 -20.72 4.72
C PRO A 168 -7.14 -19.66 5.83
N GLY A 169 -7.96 -18.61 5.63
CA GLY A 169 -8.10 -17.51 6.60
C GLY A 169 -7.00 -16.43 6.51
N LYS A 170 -6.17 -16.42 5.48
CA LYS A 170 -5.10 -15.42 5.30
C LYS A 170 -5.65 -13.98 5.32
N LEU A 171 -5.08 -13.17 6.21
CA LEU A 171 -5.24 -11.72 6.22
C LEU A 171 -3.96 -11.04 5.74
N LYS A 172 -4.10 -10.13 4.77
CA LYS A 172 -2.97 -9.35 4.24
C LYS A 172 -2.74 -8.11 5.11
N LEU A 173 -2.20 -8.33 6.30
CA LEU A 173 -1.86 -7.30 7.28
C LEU A 173 -0.39 -7.40 7.63
N ILE A 174 0.25 -6.25 7.87
CA ILE A 174 1.65 -6.17 8.32
C ILE A 174 1.85 -7.00 9.61
N LEU A 175 0.92 -6.90 10.56
CA LEU A 175 0.93 -7.67 11.79
C LEU A 175 1.00 -9.19 11.55
N CYS A 176 0.19 -9.70 10.61
CA CYS A 176 0.20 -11.12 10.26
C CYS A 176 1.54 -11.53 9.65
N GLY A 177 2.11 -10.69 8.78
CA GLY A 177 3.43 -10.93 8.18
C GLY A 177 4.55 -11.02 9.22
N PHE A 178 4.54 -10.19 10.26
CA PHE A 178 5.50 -10.29 11.36
C PHE A 178 5.31 -11.56 12.20
N HIS A 179 4.08 -11.95 12.48
CA HIS A 179 3.80 -13.22 13.15
C HIS A 179 4.31 -14.41 12.34
N GLU A 180 3.99 -14.44 11.05
CA GLU A 180 4.46 -15.46 10.10
C GLU A 180 6.00 -15.55 10.09
N ALA A 181 6.68 -14.39 10.03
CA ALA A 181 8.14 -14.31 10.08
C ALA A 181 8.70 -14.94 11.36
N THR A 182 8.05 -14.69 12.50
CA THR A 182 8.48 -15.22 13.79
C THR A 182 8.48 -16.75 13.79
N LEU A 183 7.44 -17.39 13.28
CA LEU A 183 7.34 -18.84 13.22
C LEU A 183 8.29 -19.46 12.17
N ALA A 184 8.35 -18.87 10.98
CA ALA A 184 9.27 -19.31 9.92
C ALA A 184 10.73 -19.29 10.37
N VAL A 185 11.19 -18.22 11.03
CA VAL A 185 12.57 -18.09 11.53
C VAL A 185 12.88 -19.15 12.59
N GLN A 186 11.94 -19.47 13.46
CA GLN A 186 12.16 -20.52 14.46
C GLN A 186 12.38 -21.90 13.81
N THR A 187 11.59 -22.24 12.79
CA THR A 187 11.75 -23.49 12.06
C THR A 187 13.04 -23.48 11.23
N ALA A 188 13.36 -22.39 10.54
CA ALA A 188 14.60 -22.25 9.82
C ALA A 188 15.83 -22.42 10.74
N TYR A 189 15.79 -21.83 11.95
CA TYR A 189 16.86 -22.02 12.94
C TYR A 189 17.06 -23.48 13.32
N LYS A 190 15.97 -24.23 13.55
CA LYS A 190 16.05 -25.65 13.89
C LYS A 190 16.62 -26.49 12.75
N ILE A 191 16.27 -26.16 11.51
CA ILE A 191 16.80 -26.85 10.32
C ILE A 191 18.32 -26.63 10.20
N ILE A 192 18.78 -25.39 10.42
CA ILE A 192 20.21 -25.05 10.30
C ILE A 192 21.01 -25.56 11.50
N ASN A 193 20.41 -25.70 12.68
CA ASN A 193 21.07 -26.09 13.91
C ASN A 193 20.32 -27.30 14.56
N PRO A 194 20.31 -28.47 13.95
CA PRO A 194 19.50 -29.61 14.42
C PRO A 194 19.90 -30.08 15.82
N ASP A 195 21.17 -29.93 16.19
CA ASP A 195 21.70 -30.38 17.47
C ASP A 195 21.57 -29.34 18.59
N LYS A 196 21.08 -28.13 18.29
CA LYS A 196 20.94 -27.07 19.28
C LYS A 196 19.51 -26.93 19.77
N LYS A 197 19.35 -26.94 21.10
CA LYS A 197 18.05 -26.64 21.69
C LYS A 197 17.69 -25.17 21.44
N PHE A 198 16.61 -24.92 20.72
CA PHE A 198 16.06 -23.59 20.57
C PHE A 198 15.33 -23.19 21.86
N THR A 199 15.75 -22.07 22.48
CA THR A 199 15.08 -21.51 23.65
C THR A 199 14.73 -20.06 23.32
N LEU A 200 13.42 -19.77 23.25
CA LEU A 200 12.95 -18.40 23.09
C LEU A 200 13.24 -17.62 24.36
N LYS A 201 14.01 -16.56 24.24
CA LYS A 201 14.26 -15.63 25.35
C LYS A 201 13.46 -14.36 25.09
N TYR A 202 12.65 -13.98 26.05
CA TYR A 202 11.88 -12.75 25.97
C TYR A 202 12.78 -11.56 26.34
N THR A 203 12.61 -10.45 25.65
CA THR A 203 13.35 -9.18 25.89
C THR A 203 13.15 -8.65 27.31
N THR A 204 12.00 -8.94 27.92
CA THR A 204 11.70 -8.61 29.33
C THR A 204 12.65 -9.26 30.34
N VAL A 205 13.37 -10.31 29.93
CA VAL A 205 14.32 -11.03 30.82
C VAL A 205 15.75 -10.49 30.71
N GLN A 206 16.15 -9.94 29.54
CA GLN A 206 17.52 -9.50 29.28
C GLN A 206 17.64 -8.05 28.79
N GLY A 207 16.52 -7.34 28.59
CA GLY A 207 16.51 -6.04 27.92
C GLY A 207 16.82 -6.16 26.42
N VAL A 208 16.71 -5.04 25.70
CA VAL A 208 17.15 -4.90 24.30
C VAL A 208 18.44 -4.12 24.33
N GLN A 209 19.56 -4.71 23.89
CA GLN A 209 20.83 -3.97 23.76
C GLN A 209 20.63 -2.75 22.85
N GLY A 210 20.96 -1.57 23.34
CA GLY A 210 20.76 -0.29 22.65
C GLY A 210 19.49 0.48 23.03
N PHE A 211 18.62 -0.07 23.90
CA PHE A 211 17.53 0.63 24.57
C PHE A 211 17.77 0.58 26.09
N GLU A 212 18.89 1.08 26.54
CA GLU A 212 19.09 1.35 27.94
C GLU A 212 18.39 2.67 28.26
N ASP A 213 17.22 2.59 28.90
CA ASP A 213 16.61 3.75 29.53
C ASP A 213 17.65 4.35 30.51
N GLU A 214 18.03 5.60 30.27
CA GLU A 214 18.68 6.42 31.28
C GLU A 214 17.71 6.62 32.45
N GLN A 215 17.64 5.65 33.37
CA GLN A 215 16.95 5.87 34.63
C GLN A 215 17.73 6.90 35.42
N PRO A 216 17.10 7.98 35.88
CA PRO A 216 17.74 8.93 36.76
C PRO A 216 18.15 8.18 38.03
N LYS A 217 19.44 8.18 38.33
CA LYS A 217 19.96 7.65 39.60
C LYS A 217 19.34 8.48 40.72
N GLU A 218 18.32 7.98 41.36
CA GLU A 218 17.88 8.52 42.66
C GLU A 218 19.01 8.35 43.68
N THR A 219 19.61 9.46 44.00
CA THR A 219 20.60 9.55 45.10
C THR A 219 19.84 9.49 46.41
N ILE A 220 19.66 8.30 46.96
CA ILE A 220 19.23 8.16 48.36
C ILE A 220 20.36 8.69 49.24
N LYS A 221 20.19 9.91 49.74
CA LYS A 221 21.02 10.42 50.86
C LYS A 221 20.48 9.83 52.12
N SER A 222 21.32 9.04 52.77
CA SER A 222 21.20 8.60 54.17
C SER A 222 21.22 9.77 55.15
#